data_f4592a03fda89d30c5fc6a9cccb96bb1
#
_entry.id   f4592a03fda89d30c5fc6a9cccb96bb1
#
_cell.length_a   1.000
_cell.length_b   1.000
_cell.length_c   1.000
_cell.angle_alpha   90.00
_cell.angle_beta   90.00
_cell.angle_gamma   90.00
#
_symmetry.space_group_name_H-M   'P 1'
#
loop_
_entity.id
_entity.type
_entity.pdbx_description
1 polymer ?
#
loop_
_entity_poly.entity_id
_entity_poly.type
_entity_poly.pdbx_seq_one_letter_code
_entity_poly.pdbx_strand_id
1 'polypeptide(L)'
;MELKVYNWERFERSKTWYLVFAFIILLVVVLSILIKNITWWVLVLLIAWGYMFYITKTNDIIKMVTWKQALQIWKTTFPYESLAWFVLEYHTKKKKIHNIVIVDNKKHYDIYTIKDTEKNLQNFVNDLNEYVPILDNYEQSAMDRFIRKLKL
;
A
#
# COMPACT_ATOMS: atom_id res chain seq x y z
N MET A 1 -12.32 2.89 18.33
CA MET A 1 -10.82 2.95 18.46
C MET A 1 -10.18 3.65 17.27
N GLU A 2 -8.93 4.14 17.39
CA GLU A 2 -8.22 4.84 16.31
C GLU A 2 -6.86 4.17 16.05
N LEU A 3 -6.53 3.93 14.77
CA LEU A 3 -5.25 3.40 14.30
C LEU A 3 -4.67 4.32 13.23
N LYS A 4 -3.38 4.66 13.32
CA LYS A 4 -2.67 5.43 12.31
C LYS A 4 -2.04 4.50 11.28
N VAL A 5 -2.34 4.74 10.01
CA VAL A 5 -1.79 3.96 8.90
C VAL A 5 -1.31 4.89 7.78
N TYR A 6 -0.47 4.38 6.89
CA TYR A 6 -0.19 5.07 5.63
C TYR A 6 -1.35 4.88 4.66
N ASN A 7 -1.59 5.87 3.81
CA ASN A 7 -2.72 5.90 2.86
C ASN A 7 -2.59 4.84 1.74
N TRP A 8 -1.71 3.90 1.81
CA TRP A 8 -1.54 2.75 0.93
C TRP A 8 -0.45 1.83 1.47
N GLU A 9 -0.23 0.70 0.83
CA GLU A 9 0.89 -0.15 1.15
C GLU A 9 2.22 0.57 0.89
N ARG A 10 3.06 0.64 1.92
CA ARG A 10 4.37 1.28 1.82
C ARG A 10 5.46 0.24 1.63
N PHE A 11 6.13 0.30 0.50
CA PHE A 11 7.30 -0.53 0.21
C PHE A 11 8.59 0.12 0.71
N GLU A 12 9.37 -0.61 1.50
CA GLU A 12 10.72 -0.18 1.86
C GLU A 12 11.67 -0.49 0.72
N ARG A 13 12.14 0.56 0.05
CA ARG A 13 13.08 0.47 -1.05
C ARG A 13 14.50 0.66 -0.55
N SER A 14 15.42 -0.21 -0.97
CA SER A 14 16.85 -0.08 -0.66
C SER A 14 17.48 1.04 -1.49
N LYS A 15 18.64 1.57 -1.04
CA LYS A 15 19.43 2.52 -1.83
C LYS A 15 19.80 1.93 -3.21
N THR A 16 20.11 0.64 -3.25
CA THR A 16 20.39 -0.09 -4.50
C THR A 16 19.21 -0.07 -5.46
N TRP A 17 17.97 -0.17 -4.95
CA TRP A 17 16.78 -0.08 -5.78
C TRP A 17 16.68 1.28 -6.50
N TYR A 18 16.94 2.38 -5.79
CA TYR A 18 16.92 3.72 -6.39
C TYR A 18 18.05 3.89 -7.43
N LEU A 19 19.24 3.32 -7.18
CA LEU A 19 20.34 3.36 -8.15
C LEU A 19 20.00 2.59 -9.43
N VAL A 20 19.44 1.39 -9.30
CA VAL A 20 18.99 0.58 -10.46
C VAL A 20 17.89 1.31 -11.23
N PHE A 21 16.92 1.89 -10.54
CA PHE A 21 15.84 2.65 -11.16
C PHE A 21 16.37 3.87 -11.93
N ALA A 22 17.26 4.66 -11.32
CA ALA A 22 17.91 5.80 -11.96
C ALA A 22 18.74 5.38 -13.18
N PHE A 23 19.46 4.26 -13.09
CA PHE A 23 20.23 3.71 -14.21
C PHE A 23 19.33 3.30 -15.39
N ILE A 24 18.19 2.65 -15.13
CA ILE A 24 17.24 2.28 -16.18
C ILE A 24 16.69 3.53 -16.86
N ILE A 25 16.30 4.57 -16.10
CA ILE A 25 15.82 5.84 -16.68
C ILE A 25 16.90 6.47 -17.55
N LEU A 26 18.14 6.56 -17.06
CA LEU A 26 19.27 7.11 -17.81
C LEU A 26 19.49 6.35 -19.13
N LEU A 27 19.46 5.03 -19.07
CA LEU A 27 19.66 4.18 -20.24
C LEU A 27 18.57 4.41 -21.29
N VAL A 28 17.30 4.53 -20.89
CA VAL A 28 16.21 4.81 -21.81
C VAL A 28 16.34 6.21 -22.42
N VAL A 29 16.76 7.21 -21.64
CA VAL A 29 17.00 8.57 -22.14
C VAL A 29 18.13 8.56 -23.20
N VAL A 30 19.25 7.89 -22.91
CA VAL A 30 20.39 7.78 -23.85
C VAL A 30 19.96 7.10 -25.15
N LEU A 31 19.24 5.98 -25.05
CA LEU A 31 18.71 5.28 -26.23
C LEU A 31 17.76 6.17 -27.04
N SER A 32 16.92 6.93 -26.39
CA SER A 32 15.99 7.86 -27.05
C SER A 32 16.71 8.96 -27.82
N ILE A 33 17.82 9.48 -27.31
CA ILE A 33 18.68 10.45 -27.98
C ILE A 33 19.36 9.80 -29.22
N LEU A 34 19.86 8.58 -29.07
CA LEU A 34 20.52 7.85 -30.16
C LEU A 34 19.55 7.57 -31.33
N ILE A 35 18.30 7.25 -31.02
CA ILE A 35 17.25 7.01 -32.01
C ILE A 35 16.68 8.34 -32.57
N LYS A 36 17.12 9.49 -32.06
CA LYS A 36 16.61 10.84 -32.40
C LYS A 36 15.09 10.98 -32.21
N ASN A 37 14.51 10.25 -31.27
CA ASN A 37 13.10 10.27 -30.99
C ASN A 37 12.81 11.00 -29.66
N ILE A 38 12.52 12.28 -29.75
CA ILE A 38 12.26 13.15 -28.59
C ILE A 38 11.02 12.68 -27.82
N THR A 39 10.05 12.09 -28.45
CA THR A 39 8.79 11.66 -27.81
C THR A 39 9.04 10.63 -26.70
N TRP A 40 9.99 9.72 -26.89
CA TRP A 40 10.30 8.67 -25.92
C TRP A 40 10.88 9.21 -24.61
N TRP A 41 11.82 10.13 -24.64
CA TRP A 41 12.39 10.65 -23.39
C TRP A 41 11.43 11.58 -22.64
N VAL A 42 10.54 12.31 -23.35
CA VAL A 42 9.44 13.06 -22.72
C VAL A 42 8.50 12.10 -21.97
N LEU A 43 8.12 11.00 -22.62
CA LEU A 43 7.27 9.98 -22.00
C LEU A 43 7.92 9.38 -20.74
N VAL A 44 9.21 9.06 -20.80
CA VAL A 44 9.95 8.51 -19.65
C VAL A 44 10.02 9.51 -18.50
N LEU A 45 10.25 10.80 -18.78
CA LEU A 45 10.24 11.84 -17.74
C LEU A 45 8.85 11.99 -17.11
N LEU A 46 7.78 11.92 -17.91
CA LEU A 46 6.41 11.96 -17.40
C LEU A 46 6.10 10.76 -16.49
N ILE A 47 6.53 9.55 -16.89
CA ILE A 47 6.37 8.34 -16.06
C ILE A 47 7.17 8.48 -14.76
N ALA A 48 8.42 8.92 -14.83
CA ALA A 48 9.27 9.13 -13.65
C ALA A 48 8.67 10.17 -12.71
N TRP A 49 8.17 11.29 -13.24
CA TRP A 49 7.51 12.33 -12.46
C TRP A 49 6.21 11.82 -11.82
N GLY A 50 5.35 11.14 -12.57
CA GLY A 50 4.12 10.52 -12.05
C GLY A 50 4.42 9.51 -10.95
N TYR A 51 5.48 8.72 -11.10
CA TYR A 51 5.93 7.77 -10.10
C TYR A 51 6.44 8.46 -8.82
N MET A 52 7.23 9.54 -8.94
CA MET A 52 7.66 10.33 -7.78
C MET A 52 6.48 10.99 -7.06
N PHE A 53 5.50 11.48 -7.82
CA PHE A 53 4.26 12.02 -7.25
C PHE A 53 3.47 10.94 -6.49
N TYR A 54 3.35 9.73 -7.06
CA TYR A 54 2.71 8.59 -6.39
C TYR A 54 3.42 8.25 -5.07
N ILE A 55 4.75 8.16 -5.06
CA ILE A 55 5.51 7.87 -3.83
C ILE A 55 5.27 8.92 -2.75
N THR A 56 5.21 10.20 -3.10
CA THR A 56 4.95 11.27 -2.12
C THR A 56 3.56 11.15 -1.52
N LYS A 57 2.54 10.82 -2.34
CA LYS A 57 1.17 10.62 -1.89
C LYS A 57 1.00 9.41 -0.95
N THR A 58 1.75 8.32 -1.18
CA THR A 58 1.68 7.13 -0.30
C THR A 58 2.30 7.33 1.07
N ASN A 59 2.98 8.44 1.31
CA ASN A 59 3.54 8.80 2.62
C ASN A 59 2.54 9.51 3.55
N ASP A 60 1.37 9.89 3.07
CA ASP A 60 0.35 10.54 3.89
C ASP A 60 -0.14 9.57 4.97
N ILE A 61 -0.13 10.04 6.23
CA ILE A 61 -0.64 9.29 7.36
C ILE A 61 -2.13 9.60 7.50
N ILE A 62 -2.94 8.57 7.46
CA ILE A 62 -4.38 8.64 7.65
C ILE A 62 -4.79 7.91 8.93
N LYS A 63 -6.02 8.15 9.35
CA LYS A 63 -6.60 7.50 10.51
C LYS A 63 -7.65 6.49 10.07
N MET A 64 -7.57 5.30 10.63
CA MET A 64 -8.66 4.32 10.66
C MET A 64 -9.37 4.43 11.99
N VAL A 65 -10.68 4.52 11.99
CA VAL A 65 -11.48 4.65 13.21
C VAL A 65 -12.62 3.63 13.17
N THR A 66 -12.71 2.79 14.19
CA THR A 66 -13.85 1.91 14.40
C THR A 66 -14.96 2.65 15.14
N TRP A 67 -16.15 2.67 14.55
CA TRP A 67 -17.40 3.18 15.12
C TRP A 67 -18.32 2.00 15.44
N LYS A 68 -19.42 2.24 16.15
CA LYS A 68 -20.40 1.17 16.49
C LYS A 68 -21.01 0.44 15.27
N GLN A 69 -21.05 1.07 14.11
CA GLN A 69 -21.73 0.54 12.91
C GLN A 69 -20.88 0.51 11.65
N ALA A 70 -19.66 1.06 11.70
CA ALA A 70 -18.86 1.24 10.51
C ALA A 70 -17.36 1.38 10.83
N LEU A 71 -16.53 1.04 9.87
CA LEU A 71 -15.10 1.38 9.82
C LEU A 71 -14.93 2.65 8.99
N GLN A 72 -14.36 3.69 9.56
CA GLN A 72 -14.00 4.90 8.84
C GLN A 72 -12.50 4.86 8.51
N ILE A 73 -12.18 5.02 7.22
CA ILE A 73 -10.81 5.13 6.74
C ILE A 73 -10.67 6.50 6.09
N TRP A 74 -9.93 7.39 6.73
CA TRP A 74 -9.79 8.79 6.34
C TRP A 74 -11.17 9.49 6.25
N LYS A 75 -11.65 9.78 5.02
CA LYS A 75 -12.95 10.45 4.75
C LYS A 75 -14.05 9.48 4.33
N THR A 76 -13.70 8.21 4.10
CA THR A 76 -14.63 7.19 3.61
C THR A 76 -15.11 6.33 4.76
N THR A 77 -16.39 6.08 4.82
CA THR A 77 -17.02 5.23 5.83
C THR A 77 -17.52 3.95 5.19
N PHE A 78 -17.10 2.82 5.74
CA PHE A 78 -17.48 1.48 5.30
C PHE A 78 -18.38 0.85 6.36
N PRO A 79 -19.69 0.64 6.10
CA PRO A 79 -20.54 -0.15 6.98
C PRO A 79 -19.95 -1.55 7.17
N TYR A 80 -19.99 -2.11 8.37
CA TYR A 80 -19.44 -3.44 8.62
C TYR A 80 -20.06 -4.53 7.75
N GLU A 81 -21.34 -4.37 7.40
CA GLU A 81 -22.05 -5.26 6.46
C GLU A 81 -21.43 -5.31 5.05
N SER A 82 -20.70 -4.27 4.65
CA SER A 82 -19.99 -4.20 3.36
C SER A 82 -18.61 -4.86 3.41
N LEU A 83 -18.10 -5.15 4.59
CA LEU A 83 -16.80 -5.77 4.81
C LEU A 83 -16.97 -7.28 4.99
N ALA A 84 -16.11 -8.04 4.31
CA ALA A 84 -16.14 -9.49 4.42
C ALA A 84 -15.25 -9.99 5.55
N TRP A 85 -13.99 -9.56 5.57
CA TRP A 85 -12.99 -9.89 6.58
C TRP A 85 -11.82 -8.93 6.53
N PHE A 86 -10.90 -9.05 7.49
CA PHE A 86 -9.61 -8.39 7.44
C PHE A 86 -8.47 -9.36 7.73
N VAL A 87 -7.26 -9.00 7.28
CA VAL A 87 -6.05 -9.80 7.43
C VAL A 87 -4.93 -8.93 7.98
N LEU A 88 -4.11 -9.51 8.87
CA LEU A 88 -2.90 -8.89 9.39
C LEU A 88 -1.69 -9.53 8.73
N GLU A 89 -0.92 -8.75 7.96
CA GLU A 89 0.29 -9.25 7.33
C GLU A 89 1.51 -9.06 8.23
N TYR A 90 2.17 -10.17 8.51
CA TYR A 90 3.37 -10.21 9.32
C TYR A 90 4.63 -10.04 8.47
N HIS A 91 5.48 -9.10 8.85
CA HIS A 91 6.77 -8.91 8.20
C HIS A 91 7.84 -9.75 8.87
N THR A 92 8.21 -10.89 8.26
CA THR A 92 9.13 -11.90 8.82
C THR A 92 10.47 -11.33 9.26
N LYS A 93 11.09 -10.44 8.47
CA LYS A 93 12.40 -9.82 8.80
C LYS A 93 12.34 -8.88 10.01
N LYS A 94 11.23 -8.19 10.21
CA LYS A 94 11.04 -7.22 11.30
C LYS A 94 10.35 -7.81 12.52
N LYS A 95 9.89 -9.06 12.42
CA LYS A 95 9.15 -9.78 13.45
C LYS A 95 7.98 -8.98 14.05
N LYS A 96 7.24 -8.26 13.19
CA LYS A 96 6.07 -7.46 13.58
C LYS A 96 4.99 -7.46 12.51
N ILE A 97 3.77 -7.19 12.91
CA ILE A 97 2.67 -6.93 11.97
C ILE A 97 2.98 -5.63 11.23
N HIS A 98 2.88 -5.66 9.91
CA HIS A 98 3.29 -4.57 9.04
C HIS A 98 2.12 -3.91 8.33
N ASN A 99 1.22 -4.72 7.80
CA ASN A 99 0.05 -4.24 7.08
C ASN A 99 -1.24 -4.76 7.71
N ILE A 100 -2.30 -3.99 7.54
CA ILE A 100 -3.68 -4.42 7.68
C ILE A 100 -4.34 -4.39 6.29
N VAL A 101 -4.98 -5.49 5.93
CA VAL A 101 -5.71 -5.65 4.67
C VAL A 101 -7.19 -5.72 4.99
N ILE A 102 -7.97 -4.85 4.38
CA ILE A 102 -9.43 -4.82 4.50
C ILE A 102 -10.01 -5.40 3.22
N VAL A 103 -10.90 -6.37 3.34
CA VAL A 103 -11.53 -7.04 2.19
C VAL A 103 -13.04 -6.79 2.22
N ASP A 104 -13.58 -6.31 1.12
CA ASP A 104 -15.02 -6.09 0.97
C ASP A 104 -15.76 -7.36 0.50
N ASN A 105 -17.10 -7.34 0.52
CA ASN A 105 -17.94 -8.45 0.05
C ASN A 105 -17.82 -8.75 -1.46
N LYS A 106 -17.22 -7.85 -2.24
CA LYS A 106 -16.93 -8.03 -3.67
C LYS A 106 -15.54 -8.61 -3.89
N LYS A 107 -14.84 -8.99 -2.81
CA LYS A 107 -13.46 -9.49 -2.82
C LYS A 107 -12.42 -8.46 -3.30
N HIS A 108 -12.75 -7.17 -3.30
CA HIS A 108 -11.72 -6.15 -3.43
C HIS A 108 -11.00 -6.00 -2.09
N TYR A 109 -9.73 -5.68 -2.14
CA TYR A 109 -8.93 -5.51 -0.94
C TYR A 109 -8.09 -4.23 -1.02
N ASP A 110 -8.02 -3.57 0.12
CA ASP A 110 -7.18 -2.41 0.34
C ASP A 110 -6.11 -2.72 1.39
N ILE A 111 -4.87 -2.38 1.11
CA ILE A 111 -3.73 -2.68 1.97
C ILE A 111 -3.20 -1.39 2.55
N TYR A 112 -3.08 -1.34 3.87
CA TYR A 112 -2.59 -0.19 4.61
C TYR A 112 -1.41 -0.56 5.48
N THR A 113 -0.28 0.14 5.33
CA THR A 113 0.88 -0.07 6.20
C THR A 113 0.68 0.62 7.54
N ILE A 114 0.88 -0.12 8.62
CA ILE A 114 0.67 0.35 9.99
C ILE A 114 1.78 1.31 10.40
N LYS A 115 1.39 2.46 10.97
CA LYS A 115 2.27 3.52 11.48
C LYS A 115 2.09 3.76 12.98
N ASP A 116 1.45 2.85 13.69
CA ASP A 116 1.13 3.00 15.10
C ASP A 116 1.91 2.04 15.99
N THR A 117 1.69 2.18 17.30
CA THR A 117 2.27 1.28 18.30
C THR A 117 1.55 -0.08 18.29
N GLU A 118 2.26 -1.11 18.73
CA GLU A 118 1.72 -2.48 18.80
C GLU A 118 0.52 -2.56 19.75
N LYS A 119 0.53 -1.80 20.84
CA LYS A 119 -0.58 -1.71 21.80
C LYS A 119 -1.84 -1.11 21.15
N ASN A 120 -1.69 -0.01 20.39
CA ASN A 120 -2.83 0.62 19.70
C ASN A 120 -3.38 -0.31 18.60
N LEU A 121 -2.50 -0.99 17.88
CA LEU A 121 -2.88 -2.00 16.90
C LEU A 121 -3.71 -3.12 17.55
N GLN A 122 -3.24 -3.68 18.65
CA GLN A 122 -3.93 -4.77 19.35
C GLN A 122 -5.33 -4.35 19.82
N ASN A 123 -5.43 -3.16 20.42
CA ASN A 123 -6.73 -2.61 20.84
C ASN A 123 -7.67 -2.40 19.64
N PHE A 124 -7.15 -1.85 18.53
CA PHE A 124 -7.93 -1.63 17.32
C PHE A 124 -8.40 -2.95 16.69
N VAL A 125 -7.51 -3.95 16.63
CA VAL A 125 -7.83 -5.29 16.10
C VAL A 125 -8.89 -5.97 16.93
N ASN A 126 -8.80 -5.91 18.26
CA ASN A 126 -9.81 -6.49 19.15
C ASN A 126 -11.18 -5.84 18.93
N ASP A 127 -11.21 -4.51 18.84
CA ASP A 127 -12.45 -3.75 18.59
C ASP A 127 -13.04 -4.04 17.19
N LEU A 128 -12.20 -4.13 16.16
CA LEU A 128 -12.63 -4.45 14.81
C LEU A 128 -13.13 -5.91 14.68
N ASN A 129 -12.48 -6.84 15.37
CA ASN A 129 -12.83 -8.27 15.34
C ASN A 129 -14.20 -8.58 15.98
N GLU A 130 -14.77 -7.65 16.76
CA GLU A 130 -16.15 -7.79 17.25
C GLU A 130 -17.18 -7.69 16.11
N TYR A 131 -16.84 -7.03 15.00
CA TYR A 131 -17.76 -6.73 13.90
C TYR A 131 -17.38 -7.43 12.59
N VAL A 132 -16.08 -7.60 12.33
CA VAL A 132 -15.55 -8.15 11.08
C VAL A 132 -14.57 -9.27 11.41
N PRO A 133 -14.73 -10.48 10.86
CA PRO A 133 -13.84 -11.59 11.18
C PRO A 133 -12.41 -11.38 10.67
N ILE A 134 -11.44 -11.82 11.47
CA ILE A 134 -10.04 -11.89 11.05
C ILE A 134 -9.80 -13.21 10.32
N LEU A 135 -9.09 -13.16 9.19
CA LEU A 135 -8.63 -14.36 8.48
C LEU A 135 -7.10 -14.34 8.35
N ASP A 136 -6.54 -15.53 8.20
CA ASP A 136 -5.08 -15.71 8.12
C ASP A 136 -4.52 -15.37 6.74
N ASN A 137 -5.35 -15.37 5.71
CA ASN A 137 -4.90 -15.14 4.33
C ASN A 137 -6.00 -14.55 3.43
N TYR A 138 -5.59 -14.00 2.28
CA TYR A 138 -6.47 -13.51 1.22
C TYR A 138 -5.86 -13.81 -0.16
N GLU A 139 -6.71 -13.92 -1.18
CA GLU A 139 -6.27 -14.16 -2.54
C GLU A 139 -5.73 -12.89 -3.18
N GLN A 140 -4.44 -12.88 -3.51
CA GLN A 140 -3.82 -11.79 -4.26
C GLN A 140 -3.86 -12.08 -5.75
N SER A 141 -4.17 -11.06 -6.57
CA SER A 141 -4.05 -11.19 -8.02
C SER A 141 -2.59 -11.43 -8.45
N ALA A 142 -2.38 -12.01 -9.63
CA ALA A 142 -1.04 -12.20 -10.18
C ALA A 142 -0.31 -10.86 -10.38
N MET A 143 -1.04 -9.80 -10.75
CA MET A 143 -0.51 -8.46 -10.94
C MET A 143 -0.05 -7.86 -9.61
N ASP A 144 -0.84 -8.00 -8.54
CA ASP A 144 -0.47 -7.46 -7.21
C ASP A 144 0.76 -8.16 -6.65
N ARG A 145 0.84 -9.48 -6.81
CA ARG A 145 2.05 -10.24 -6.44
C ARG A 145 3.29 -9.76 -7.20
N PHE A 146 3.14 -9.42 -8.48
CA PHE A 146 4.22 -8.90 -9.30
C PHE A 146 4.64 -7.49 -8.85
N ILE A 147 3.68 -6.56 -8.66
CA ILE A 147 3.92 -5.20 -8.17
C ILE A 147 4.64 -5.24 -6.82
N ARG A 148 4.17 -6.07 -5.88
CA ARG A 148 4.80 -6.24 -4.56
C ARG A 148 6.21 -6.80 -4.65
N LYS A 149 6.47 -7.75 -5.56
CA LYS A 149 7.79 -8.32 -5.79
C LYS A 149 8.77 -7.28 -6.33
N LEU A 150 8.33 -6.41 -7.22
CA LEU A 150 9.11 -5.30 -7.77
C LEU A 150 9.19 -4.10 -6.81
N LYS A 151 8.35 -4.05 -5.77
CA LYS A 151 8.21 -2.91 -4.84
C LYS A 151 7.85 -1.60 -5.56
N LEU A 152 6.97 -1.71 -6.55
CA LEU A 152 6.47 -0.58 -7.34
C LEU A 152 5.36 0.18 -6.62
#